data_882f8173eb46c3523b4172bc0edeeed8
#
_entry.id   882f8173eb46c3523b4172bc0edeeed8
#
_cell.length_a   1.000
_cell.length_b   1.000
_cell.length_c   1.000
_cell.angle_alpha   90.00
_cell.angle_beta   90.00
_cell.angle_gamma   90.00
#
_symmetry.space_group_name_H-M   'P 1'
#
loop_
_entity.id
_entity.type
_entity.pdbx_description
1 polymer ?
#
loop_
_entity_poly.entity_id
_entity_poly.type
_entity_poly.pdbx_seq_one_letter_code
_entity_poly.pdbx_strand_id
1 'polypeptide(L)'
;MQELIDRVTTATGLPEDKASKALGIVLNLIQTQGNQAKVRELFDKLPGAAELARAQGGDGAGHGGGGLLGMLAGGMMGGPLAAISKLSAAGLSMDQIKALGTTTLDYAKEKAGAQLVREAAGAIPGLSGYV
;
A
#
# COMPACT_ATOMS: atom_id res chain seq x y z
N MET A 1 -6.05 12.37 -1.92
CA MET A 1 -6.25 10.97 -1.44
C MET A 1 -7.71 10.56 -1.31
N GLN A 2 -8.59 11.48 -1.05
CA GLN A 2 -10.01 11.13 -0.91
C GLN A 2 -10.58 10.46 -2.17
N GLU A 3 -10.20 10.96 -3.34
CA GLU A 3 -10.63 10.36 -4.60
C GLU A 3 -10.24 8.89 -4.70
N LEU A 4 -9.03 8.56 -4.29
CA LEU A 4 -8.56 7.17 -4.31
C LEU A 4 -9.31 6.33 -3.28
N ILE A 5 -9.53 6.88 -2.10
CA ILE A 5 -10.31 6.19 -1.06
C ILE A 5 -11.73 5.89 -1.59
N ASP A 6 -12.35 6.87 -2.25
CA ASP A 6 -13.69 6.68 -2.83
C ASP A 6 -13.70 5.60 -3.90
N ARG A 7 -12.68 5.56 -4.75
CA ARG A 7 -12.55 4.51 -5.77
C ARG A 7 -12.40 3.14 -5.13
N VAL A 8 -11.61 3.06 -4.06
CA VAL A 8 -11.40 1.80 -3.33
C VAL A 8 -12.70 1.35 -2.67
N THR A 9 -13.44 2.26 -2.03
CA THR A 9 -14.72 1.90 -1.40
C THR A 9 -15.70 1.37 -2.44
N THR A 10 -15.74 1.98 -3.61
CA THR A 10 -16.61 1.54 -4.71
C THR A 10 -16.16 0.19 -5.25
N ALA A 11 -14.87 -0.01 -5.43
CA ALA A 11 -14.34 -1.23 -6.03
C ALA A 11 -14.43 -2.43 -5.08
N THR A 12 -14.27 -2.20 -3.79
CA THR A 12 -14.21 -3.29 -2.80
C THR A 12 -15.48 -3.44 -1.97
N GLY A 13 -16.32 -2.41 -1.94
CA GLY A 13 -17.49 -2.40 -1.07
C GLY A 13 -17.18 -2.18 0.40
N LEU A 14 -15.95 -1.81 0.72
CA LEU A 14 -15.53 -1.56 2.10
C LEU A 14 -15.99 -0.18 2.57
N PRO A 15 -16.26 -0.01 3.88
CA PRO A 15 -16.50 1.32 4.43
C PRO A 15 -15.21 2.15 4.33
N GLU A 16 -15.38 3.47 4.35
CA GLU A 16 -14.27 4.40 4.16
C GLU A 16 -13.11 4.15 5.13
N ASP A 17 -13.42 3.88 6.40
CA ASP A 17 -12.40 3.63 7.40
C ASP A 17 -11.52 2.42 7.03
N LYS A 18 -12.15 1.33 6.64
CA LYS A 18 -11.43 0.12 6.25
C LYS A 18 -10.69 0.33 4.94
N ALA A 19 -11.31 1.02 4.00
CA ALA A 19 -10.68 1.32 2.72
C ALA A 19 -9.43 2.16 2.92
N SER A 20 -9.49 3.15 3.78
CA SER A 20 -8.36 4.01 4.10
C SER A 20 -7.21 3.21 4.73
N LYS A 21 -7.52 2.35 5.69
CA LYS A 21 -6.51 1.48 6.32
C LYS A 21 -5.89 0.53 5.30
N ALA A 22 -6.73 -0.11 4.52
CA ALA A 22 -6.26 -1.05 3.51
C ALA A 22 -5.36 -0.36 2.48
N LEU A 23 -5.78 0.81 2.03
CA LEU A 23 -5.00 1.61 1.09
C LEU A 23 -3.66 2.00 1.70
N GLY A 24 -3.63 2.40 2.96
CA GLY A 24 -2.40 2.74 3.66
C GLY A 24 -1.44 1.55 3.73
N ILE A 25 -1.96 0.35 3.95
CA ILE A 25 -1.15 -0.86 3.96
C ILE A 25 -0.51 -1.10 2.59
N VAL A 26 -1.28 -0.94 1.52
CA VAL A 26 -0.75 -1.11 0.15
C VAL A 26 0.30 -0.04 -0.16
N LEU A 27 0.03 1.21 0.19
CA LEU A 27 0.99 2.28 -0.03
C LEU A 27 2.26 2.08 0.78
N ASN A 28 2.13 1.59 2.01
CA ASN A 28 3.29 1.26 2.82
C ASN A 28 4.11 0.13 2.19
N LEU A 29 3.44 -0.88 1.65
CA LEU A 29 4.12 -1.96 0.93
C LEU A 29 4.94 -1.39 -0.24
N ILE A 30 4.34 -0.52 -1.03
CA ILE A 30 5.02 0.11 -2.15
C ILE A 30 6.22 0.92 -1.64
N GLN A 31 6.03 1.67 -0.57
CA GLN A 31 7.07 2.51 -0.01
C GLN A 31 8.27 1.71 0.50
N THR A 32 8.01 0.56 1.13
CA THR A 32 9.06 -0.23 1.74
C THR A 32 9.71 -1.24 0.81
N GLN A 33 8.95 -1.77 -0.15
CA GLN A 33 9.42 -2.84 -1.02
C GLN A 33 9.74 -2.40 -2.44
N GLY A 34 9.23 -1.24 -2.86
CA GLY A 34 9.46 -0.73 -4.20
C GLY A 34 10.84 -0.09 -4.37
N ASN A 35 11.14 0.30 -5.61
CA ASN A 35 12.35 1.05 -5.91
C ASN A 35 12.29 2.41 -5.23
N GLN A 36 13.18 2.63 -4.27
CA GLN A 36 13.13 3.82 -3.41
C GLN A 36 13.14 5.14 -4.19
N ALA A 37 13.96 5.25 -5.21
CA ALA A 37 14.02 6.47 -6.02
C ALA A 37 12.70 6.71 -6.75
N LYS A 38 12.15 5.68 -7.34
CA LYS A 38 10.89 5.78 -8.10
C LYS A 38 9.69 5.93 -7.20
N VAL A 39 9.70 5.27 -6.06
CA VAL A 39 8.63 5.39 -5.06
C VAL A 39 8.54 6.83 -4.56
N ARG A 40 9.68 7.46 -4.34
CA ARG A 40 9.71 8.86 -3.90
C ARG A 40 9.06 9.78 -4.93
N GLU A 41 9.41 9.60 -6.20
CA GLU A 41 8.80 10.35 -7.29
C GLU A 41 7.29 10.08 -7.38
N LEU A 42 6.92 8.83 -7.24
CA LEU A 42 5.52 8.42 -7.29
C LEU A 42 4.71 9.10 -6.19
N PHE A 43 5.23 9.09 -4.97
CA PHE A 43 4.53 9.69 -3.84
C PHE A 43 4.46 11.21 -3.93
N ASP A 44 5.44 11.85 -4.59
CA ASP A 44 5.37 13.28 -4.86
C ASP A 44 4.18 13.63 -5.75
N LYS A 45 3.80 12.70 -6.62
CA LYS A 45 2.66 12.89 -7.53
C LYS A 45 1.34 12.43 -6.93
N LEU A 46 1.38 11.81 -5.76
CA LEU A 46 0.20 11.35 -5.04
C LEU A 46 0.11 12.05 -3.68
N PRO A 47 -0.46 13.27 -3.65
CA PRO A 47 -0.56 14.02 -2.38
C PRO A 47 -1.32 13.22 -1.33
N GLY A 48 -0.75 13.13 -0.14
CA GLY A 48 -1.35 12.38 0.96
C GLY A 48 -1.00 10.90 1.01
N ALA A 49 -0.41 10.35 -0.06
CA ALA A 49 -0.04 8.93 -0.09
C ALA A 49 1.00 8.59 0.97
N ALA A 50 2.02 9.43 1.10
CA ALA A 50 3.07 9.20 2.08
C ALA A 50 2.52 9.25 3.50
N GLU A 51 1.62 10.18 3.77
CA GLU A 51 1.00 10.30 5.08
C GLU A 51 0.15 9.08 5.41
N LEU A 52 -0.64 8.64 4.47
CA LEU A 52 -1.49 7.47 4.65
C LEU A 52 -0.67 6.20 4.85
N ALA A 53 0.39 6.04 4.06
CA ALA A 53 1.30 4.91 4.20
C ALA A 53 1.95 4.91 5.58
N ARG A 54 2.38 6.07 6.05
CA ARG A 54 3.01 6.23 7.35
C ARG A 54 2.04 5.95 8.47
N ALA A 55 0.81 6.40 8.34
CA ALA A 55 -0.22 6.20 9.36
C ALA A 55 -0.53 4.72 9.57
N GLN A 56 -0.47 3.91 8.52
CA GLN A 56 -0.85 2.51 8.62
C GLN A 56 0.34 1.56 8.80
N GLY A 57 1.53 1.98 8.37
CA GLY A 57 2.69 1.11 8.44
C GLY A 57 3.81 1.66 9.30
N GLY A 58 4.05 2.96 9.20
CA GLY A 58 5.13 3.61 9.91
C GLY A 58 4.91 3.76 11.41
N ASP A 59 3.66 3.77 11.83
CA ASP A 59 3.31 3.96 13.24
C ASP A 59 3.92 2.92 14.15
N GLY A 60 3.88 1.67 13.72
CA GLY A 60 4.45 0.60 14.50
C GLY A 60 5.93 0.78 14.73
N ALA A 61 6.61 1.30 13.73
CA ALA A 61 8.05 1.57 13.82
C ALA A 61 8.35 2.76 14.72
N GLY A 62 7.40 3.69 14.82
CA GLY A 62 7.57 4.87 15.66
C GLY A 62 7.45 4.59 17.15
N HIS A 63 6.90 3.47 17.51
CA HIS A 63 6.67 3.12 18.91
C HIS A 63 7.77 2.21 19.46
N GLY A 64 8.89 2.76 19.71
CA GLY A 64 10.00 2.17 20.45
C GLY A 64 10.02 0.65 20.61
N GLY A 65 9.71 0.19 21.80
CA GLY A 65 9.77 -1.23 22.13
C GLY A 65 8.89 -2.13 21.30
N GLY A 66 7.69 -1.69 21.01
CA GLY A 66 6.80 -2.43 20.14
C GLY A 66 7.32 -2.49 18.72
N GLY A 67 7.96 -1.41 18.31
CA GLY A 67 8.55 -1.33 16.97
C GLY A 67 9.68 -2.32 16.77
N LEU A 68 10.49 -2.54 17.80
CA LEU A 68 11.61 -3.45 17.69
C LEU A 68 11.16 -4.89 17.47
N LEU A 69 10.21 -5.32 18.27
CA LEU A 69 9.64 -6.67 18.09
C LEU A 69 8.92 -6.80 16.76
N GLY A 70 8.19 -5.75 16.38
CA GLY A 70 7.52 -5.72 15.10
C GLY A 70 8.50 -5.79 13.94
N MET A 71 9.64 -5.14 14.08
CA MET A 71 10.68 -5.20 13.06
C MET A 71 11.30 -6.58 12.93
N LEU A 72 11.54 -7.25 14.04
CA LEU A 72 12.10 -8.59 14.00
C LEU A 72 11.13 -9.58 13.36
N ALA A 73 9.89 -9.54 13.79
CA ALA A 73 8.86 -10.41 13.22
C ALA A 73 8.53 -9.99 11.78
N GLY A 74 8.42 -8.70 11.55
CA GLY A 74 8.10 -8.17 10.22
C GLY A 74 9.26 -8.29 9.25
N GLY A 75 10.49 -8.24 9.74
CA GLY A 75 11.66 -8.40 8.91
C GLY A 75 11.77 -9.80 8.32
N MET A 76 11.31 -10.78 9.06
CA MET A 76 11.31 -12.17 8.58
C MET A 76 10.12 -12.43 7.66
N MET A 77 9.02 -11.75 7.86
CA MET A 77 7.78 -11.94 7.12
C MET A 77 7.38 -10.68 6.33
N GLY A 78 8.34 -9.81 6.09
CA GLY A 78 8.07 -8.56 5.38
C GLY A 78 7.67 -8.78 3.94
N GLY A 79 7.32 -7.70 3.27
CA GLY A 79 6.98 -7.72 1.86
C GLY A 79 5.50 -8.00 1.60
N PRO A 80 5.19 -8.52 0.40
CA PRO A 80 3.80 -8.71 -0.02
C PRO A 80 2.99 -9.61 0.90
N LEU A 81 3.61 -10.65 1.44
CA LEU A 81 2.91 -11.57 2.33
C LEU A 81 2.46 -10.89 3.62
N ALA A 82 3.31 -10.03 4.18
CA ALA A 82 2.94 -9.28 5.37
C ALA A 82 1.76 -8.35 5.09
N ALA A 83 1.78 -7.68 3.95
CA ALA A 83 0.68 -6.80 3.55
C ALA A 83 -0.62 -7.59 3.37
N ILE A 84 -0.55 -8.72 2.70
CA ILE A 84 -1.72 -9.59 2.50
C ILE A 84 -2.26 -10.07 3.85
N SER A 85 -1.37 -10.45 4.76
CA SER A 85 -1.77 -10.87 6.10
C SER A 85 -2.48 -9.76 6.85
N LYS A 86 -1.96 -8.54 6.78
CA LYS A 86 -2.59 -7.39 7.43
C LYS A 86 -3.95 -7.08 6.83
N LEU A 87 -4.06 -7.15 5.51
CA LEU A 87 -5.34 -6.91 4.83
C LEU A 87 -6.36 -7.98 5.17
N SER A 88 -5.94 -9.23 5.19
CA SER A 88 -6.78 -10.34 5.58
C SER A 88 -7.24 -10.20 7.04
N ALA A 89 -6.35 -9.79 7.93
CA ALA A 89 -6.68 -9.55 9.32
C ALA A 89 -7.67 -8.39 9.48
N ALA A 90 -7.65 -7.44 8.56
CA ALA A 90 -8.61 -6.34 8.55
C ALA A 90 -9.99 -6.75 8.01
N GLY A 91 -10.13 -7.98 7.54
CA GLY A 91 -11.39 -8.52 7.09
C GLY A 91 -11.60 -8.51 5.58
N LEU A 92 -10.54 -8.27 4.81
CA LEU A 92 -10.65 -8.26 3.35
C LEU A 92 -10.54 -9.67 2.79
N SER A 93 -11.38 -9.97 1.81
CA SER A 93 -11.25 -11.21 1.03
C SER A 93 -10.14 -11.04 -0.01
N MET A 94 -9.71 -12.15 -0.61
CA MET A 94 -8.71 -12.11 -1.67
C MET A 94 -9.17 -11.25 -2.85
N ASP A 95 -10.44 -11.33 -3.20
CA ASP A 95 -11.00 -10.52 -4.28
C ASP A 95 -10.94 -9.03 -3.94
N GLN A 96 -11.23 -8.68 -2.70
CA GLN A 96 -11.14 -7.30 -2.24
C GLN A 96 -9.70 -6.80 -2.25
N ILE A 97 -8.76 -7.66 -1.84
CA ILE A 97 -7.34 -7.32 -1.87
C ILE A 97 -6.88 -7.05 -3.31
N LYS A 98 -7.29 -7.90 -4.25
CA LYS A 98 -6.96 -7.69 -5.66
C LYS A 98 -7.56 -6.40 -6.20
N ALA A 99 -8.82 -6.15 -5.88
CA ALA A 99 -9.50 -4.92 -6.31
C ALA A 99 -8.81 -3.69 -5.72
N LEU A 100 -8.43 -3.76 -4.45
CA LEU A 100 -7.70 -2.69 -3.80
C LEU A 100 -6.38 -2.40 -4.51
N GLY A 101 -5.59 -3.44 -4.76
CA GLY A 101 -4.30 -3.31 -5.43
C GLY A 101 -4.44 -2.73 -6.83
N THR A 102 -5.37 -3.27 -7.61
CA THR A 102 -5.62 -2.80 -8.97
C THR A 102 -6.08 -1.34 -8.98
N THR A 103 -7.04 -1.01 -8.12
CA THR A 103 -7.55 0.36 -8.04
C THR A 103 -6.46 1.34 -7.65
N THR A 104 -5.63 0.98 -6.67
CA THR A 104 -4.53 1.82 -6.22
C THR A 104 -3.52 2.06 -7.35
N LEU A 105 -3.14 0.99 -8.04
CA LEU A 105 -2.18 1.11 -9.13
C LEU A 105 -2.74 1.86 -10.33
N ASP A 106 -4.01 1.66 -10.65
CA ASP A 106 -4.65 2.40 -11.73
C ASP A 106 -4.70 3.90 -11.44
N TYR A 107 -5.05 4.26 -10.21
CA TYR A 107 -5.04 5.66 -9.78
C TYR A 107 -3.63 6.24 -9.88
N ALA A 108 -2.64 5.49 -9.42
CA ALA A 108 -1.25 5.91 -9.49
C ALA A 108 -0.82 6.12 -10.94
N LYS A 109 -1.23 5.24 -11.83
CA LYS A 109 -0.93 5.38 -13.27
C LYS A 109 -1.53 6.65 -13.86
N GLU A 110 -2.74 6.98 -13.45
CA GLU A 110 -3.39 8.21 -13.91
C GLU A 110 -2.67 9.46 -13.44
N LYS A 111 -2.18 9.46 -12.20
CA LYS A 111 -1.56 10.64 -11.59
C LYS A 111 -0.07 10.77 -11.90
N ALA A 112 0.63 9.66 -11.94
CA ALA A 112 2.09 9.65 -12.08
C ALA A 112 2.57 9.07 -13.40
N GLY A 113 1.71 8.38 -14.12
CA GLY A 113 2.07 7.72 -15.37
C GLY A 113 2.37 6.24 -15.17
N ALA A 114 1.99 5.44 -16.16
CA ALA A 114 2.14 3.99 -16.08
C ALA A 114 3.60 3.56 -15.95
N GLN A 115 4.50 4.28 -16.61
CA GLN A 115 5.93 3.93 -16.58
C GLN A 115 6.51 4.07 -15.18
N LEU A 116 6.22 5.20 -14.50
CA LEU A 116 6.71 5.45 -13.16
C LEU A 116 6.16 4.40 -12.17
N VAL A 117 4.88 4.08 -12.29
CA VAL A 117 4.27 3.05 -11.45
C VAL A 117 4.92 1.69 -11.69
N ARG A 118 5.17 1.36 -12.94
CA ARG A 118 5.84 0.11 -13.28
C ARG A 118 7.24 0.04 -12.69
N GLU A 119 7.97 1.13 -12.75
CA GLU A 119 9.33 1.19 -12.20
C GLU A 119 9.32 1.14 -10.66
N ALA A 120 8.34 1.81 -10.05
CA ALA A 120 8.24 1.84 -8.59
C ALA A 120 7.72 0.54 -8.01
N ALA A 121 6.64 0.02 -8.57
CA ALA A 121 5.94 -1.15 -8.02
C ALA A 121 6.30 -2.45 -8.72
N GLY A 122 6.88 -2.40 -9.90
CA GLY A 122 7.26 -3.60 -10.64
C GLY A 122 8.35 -4.41 -9.96
N ALA A 123 9.12 -3.78 -9.06
CA ALA A 123 10.14 -4.47 -8.28
C ALA A 123 9.53 -5.30 -7.15
N ILE A 124 8.25 -5.11 -6.86
CA ILE A 124 7.58 -5.78 -5.76
C ILE A 124 6.97 -7.10 -6.25
N PRO A 125 7.39 -8.25 -5.71
CA PRO A 125 6.76 -9.53 -6.06
C PRO A 125 5.27 -9.48 -5.70
N GLY A 126 4.43 -9.97 -6.58
CA GLY A 126 2.98 -9.94 -6.37
C GLY A 126 2.29 -8.74 -6.96
N LEU A 127 2.98 -7.60 -7.07
CA LEU A 127 2.41 -6.41 -7.73
C LEU A 127 2.84 -6.29 -9.18
N SER A 128 3.91 -6.96 -9.55
CA SER A 128 4.43 -6.89 -10.93
C SER A 128 3.41 -7.34 -11.97
N GLY A 129 2.46 -8.17 -11.60
CA GLY A 129 1.40 -8.61 -12.48
C GLY A 129 0.29 -7.56 -12.70
N TYR A 130 0.25 -6.53 -11.89
CA TYR A 130 -0.78 -5.49 -11.94
C TYR A 130 -0.27 -4.18 -12.56
N VAL A 131 1.00 -4.07 -12.78
CA VAL A 131 1.62 -2.84 -13.31
C VAL A 131 1.95 -2.91 -14.79
#